data_3dd5801f6ddae5a23cac092bdf51562d
#
_entry.id   3dd5801f6ddae5a23cac092bdf51562d
#
_cell.length_a   1.000
_cell.length_b   1.000
_cell.length_c   1.000
_cell.angle_alpha   90.00
_cell.angle_beta   90.00
_cell.angle_gamma   90.00
#
_symmetry.space_group_name_H-M   'P 1'
#
loop_
_entity.id
_entity.type
_entity.pdbx_description
1 polymer ?
#
loop_
_entity_poly.entity_id
_entity_poly.type
_entity_poly.pdbx_seq_one_letter_code
_entity_poly.pdbx_strand_id
1 'polypeptide(L)'
;MLFRSVQTNEDVGAVVSSCSGGKISVELERSGEEMLLHLQPVRGDDGIYRAGIWVRDSSAGIGTMTYYNPTSNVFAGLGHAICDVDTGDIMPLHSGEIVGVEITGVNRGESGSPGELRGSFTGEHTGELLINSQVGIFGVGERPLRNAKPVPLAMKYEVTEGPASILCTLDDGQTREYTISIEKVSITENNPTKNMVVRVTDPQLLAKTGGIVQGMSGSPILQNGKLVGAVTHVFVNDPTRGYGIFAENMEKMSKGVENSHKNTR
;
A
#
# COMPACT_ATOMS: atom_id res chain seq x y z
N MET A 1 -38.38 15.08 2.95
CA MET A 1 -37.12 14.79 3.69
C MET A 1 -35.99 15.24 2.78
N LEU A 2 -35.15 16.17 3.19
CA LEU A 2 -33.99 16.60 2.38
C LEU A 2 -32.84 15.69 2.76
N PHE A 3 -32.45 14.81 1.85
CA PHE A 3 -31.19 14.07 1.98
C PHE A 3 -30.05 15.03 1.66
N ARG A 4 -29.06 15.09 2.55
CA ARG A 4 -27.82 15.82 2.32
C ARG A 4 -26.74 14.78 2.05
N SER A 5 -26.15 14.85 0.89
CA SER A 5 -24.95 14.05 0.59
C SER A 5 -23.81 14.50 1.51
N VAL A 6 -23.16 13.57 2.16
CA VAL A 6 -21.92 13.78 2.94
C VAL A 6 -20.74 13.26 2.12
N GLN A 7 -19.66 14.03 2.08
CA GLN A 7 -18.47 13.72 1.32
C GLN A 7 -17.23 13.58 2.21
N THR A 8 -17.27 14.21 3.38
CA THR A 8 -16.14 14.22 4.33
C THR A 8 -16.60 13.82 5.73
N ASN A 9 -15.65 13.47 6.58
CA ASN A 9 -15.91 13.17 7.99
C ASN A 9 -16.40 14.41 8.73
N GLU A 10 -15.96 15.62 8.34
CA GLU A 10 -16.44 16.89 8.85
C GLU A 10 -17.92 17.12 8.54
N ASP A 11 -18.37 16.74 7.33
CA ASP A 11 -19.79 16.81 6.97
C ASP A 11 -20.65 15.95 7.90
N VAL A 12 -20.19 14.72 8.18
CA VAL A 12 -20.86 13.81 9.13
C VAL A 12 -20.89 14.44 10.52
N GLY A 13 -19.77 14.98 10.99
CA GLY A 13 -19.64 15.66 12.28
C GLY A 13 -20.59 16.86 12.39
N ALA A 14 -20.71 17.67 11.34
CA ALA A 14 -21.60 18.82 11.28
C ALA A 14 -23.07 18.42 11.34
N VAL A 15 -23.48 17.38 10.60
CA VAL A 15 -24.86 16.85 10.64
C VAL A 15 -25.19 16.32 12.03
N VAL A 16 -24.30 15.50 12.62
CA VAL A 16 -24.51 14.93 13.95
C VAL A 16 -24.58 16.00 15.03
N SER A 17 -23.69 17.01 14.98
CA SER A 17 -23.66 18.09 15.96
C SER A 17 -24.92 18.98 15.89
N SER A 18 -25.48 19.16 14.71
CA SER A 18 -26.65 20.03 14.47
C SER A 18 -27.99 19.35 14.74
N CYS A 19 -28.04 18.05 15.00
CA CYS A 19 -29.30 17.28 15.11
C CYS A 19 -30.14 17.56 16.35
N SER A 20 -29.59 18.31 17.34
CA SER A 20 -30.26 18.64 18.60
C SER A 20 -30.83 17.41 19.35
N GLY A 21 -30.23 16.25 19.19
CA GLY A 21 -30.63 14.97 19.81
C GLY A 21 -31.77 14.25 19.07
N GLY A 22 -32.18 14.72 17.90
CA GLY A 22 -33.11 13.99 17.03
C GLY A 22 -32.48 12.76 16.38
N LYS A 23 -33.33 11.81 15.96
CA LYS A 23 -32.88 10.67 15.14
C LYS A 23 -32.40 11.15 13.78
N ILE A 24 -31.25 10.62 13.34
CA ILE A 24 -30.68 10.87 12.01
C ILE A 24 -30.90 9.60 11.19
N SER A 25 -31.50 9.74 10.02
CA SER A 25 -31.58 8.65 9.04
C SER A 25 -30.36 8.72 8.13
N VAL A 26 -29.64 7.63 8.02
CA VAL A 26 -28.44 7.48 7.20
C VAL A 26 -28.71 6.41 6.16
N GLU A 27 -28.61 6.78 4.91
CA GLU A 27 -28.59 5.86 3.78
C GLU A 27 -27.13 5.51 3.48
N LEU A 28 -26.82 4.24 3.46
CA LEU A 28 -25.46 3.75 3.20
C LEU A 28 -25.48 2.48 2.35
N GLU A 29 -24.37 2.23 1.67
CA GLU A 29 -24.11 0.99 0.97
C GLU A 29 -23.19 0.11 1.82
N ARG A 30 -23.54 -1.17 1.96
CA ARG A 30 -22.72 -2.19 2.59
C ARG A 30 -22.73 -3.46 1.76
N SER A 31 -21.56 -3.89 1.30
CA SER A 31 -21.40 -5.09 0.45
C SER A 31 -22.23 -5.03 -0.85
N GLY A 32 -22.42 -3.85 -1.43
CA GLY A 32 -23.21 -3.62 -2.63
C GLY A 32 -24.73 -3.53 -2.40
N GLU A 33 -25.17 -3.56 -1.14
CA GLU A 33 -26.59 -3.40 -0.77
C GLU A 33 -26.81 -2.05 -0.09
N GLU A 34 -27.78 -1.28 -0.61
CA GLU A 34 -28.24 -0.05 0.01
C GLU A 34 -29.09 -0.35 1.23
N MET A 35 -28.83 0.35 2.33
CA MET A 35 -29.61 0.21 3.55
C MET A 35 -29.83 1.56 4.23
N LEU A 36 -30.99 1.67 4.88
CA LEU A 36 -31.35 2.83 5.69
C LEU A 36 -31.20 2.48 7.18
N LEU A 37 -30.33 3.19 7.86
CA LEU A 37 -30.13 3.07 9.30
C LEU A 37 -30.60 4.33 10.02
N HIS A 38 -30.92 4.17 11.31
CA HIS A 38 -31.28 5.28 12.18
C HIS A 38 -30.26 5.40 13.31
N LEU A 39 -29.58 6.52 13.35
CA LEU A 39 -28.65 6.87 14.42
C LEU A 39 -29.39 7.69 15.49
N GLN A 40 -29.07 7.42 16.75
CA GLN A 40 -29.56 8.22 17.88
C GLN A 40 -28.34 8.88 18.54
N PRO A 41 -28.00 10.12 18.17
CA PRO A 41 -26.88 10.83 18.79
C PRO A 41 -27.12 11.07 20.28
N VAL A 42 -26.04 10.95 21.06
CA VAL A 42 -26.04 11.15 22.50
C VAL A 42 -25.27 12.44 22.81
N ARG A 43 -25.78 13.25 23.71
CA ARG A 43 -25.12 14.47 24.16
C ARG A 43 -24.03 14.13 25.17
N GLY A 44 -22.81 14.53 24.89
CA GLY A 44 -21.70 14.39 25.82
C GLY A 44 -21.75 15.45 26.94
N ASP A 45 -20.86 15.33 27.93
CA ASP A 45 -20.74 16.27 29.06
C ASP A 45 -20.30 17.67 28.60
N ASP A 46 -19.62 17.75 27.47
CA ASP A 46 -19.22 18.98 26.77
C ASP A 46 -20.37 19.64 25.98
N GLY A 47 -21.57 19.03 26.02
CA GLY A 47 -22.74 19.54 25.33
C GLY A 47 -22.81 19.18 23.83
N ILE A 48 -21.81 18.47 23.26
CA ILE A 48 -21.75 18.12 21.85
C ILE A 48 -22.44 16.77 21.61
N TYR A 49 -23.26 16.68 20.55
CA TYR A 49 -23.89 15.43 20.15
C TYR A 49 -22.91 14.55 19.34
N ARG A 50 -22.87 13.27 19.69
CA ARG A 50 -22.04 12.24 19.04
C ARG A 50 -22.87 11.03 18.69
N ALA A 51 -22.63 10.44 17.52
CA ALA A 51 -23.33 9.26 17.04
C ALA A 51 -22.66 7.93 17.46
N GLY A 52 -21.43 8.00 18.01
CA GLY A 52 -20.68 6.80 18.40
C GLY A 52 -20.21 5.95 17.21
N ILE A 53 -20.02 6.56 16.05
CA ILE A 53 -19.50 5.92 14.82
C ILE A 53 -18.10 6.43 14.52
N TRP A 54 -17.31 5.56 13.91
CA TRP A 54 -16.01 5.92 13.32
C TRP A 54 -16.22 6.15 11.82
N VAL A 55 -15.73 7.28 11.32
CA VAL A 55 -15.81 7.65 9.91
C VAL A 55 -14.40 7.91 9.39
N ARG A 56 -14.08 7.35 8.25
CA ARG A 56 -12.85 7.60 7.49
C ARG A 56 -13.21 8.02 6.09
N ASP A 57 -12.66 9.13 5.63
CA ASP A 57 -12.81 9.66 4.28
C ASP A 57 -11.51 9.62 3.49
N SER A 58 -10.37 9.46 4.19
CA SER A 58 -9.06 9.41 3.58
C SER A 58 -8.12 8.46 4.34
N SER A 59 -7.12 7.97 3.65
CA SER A 59 -6.04 7.17 4.22
C SER A 59 -4.72 7.58 3.57
N ALA A 60 -3.66 7.64 4.36
CA ALA A 60 -2.31 7.89 3.89
C ALA A 60 -1.34 6.89 4.51
N GLY A 61 -0.30 6.52 3.77
CA GLY A 61 0.72 5.59 4.23
C GLY A 61 2.01 5.71 3.44
N ILE A 62 3.09 5.17 4.01
CA ILE A 62 4.39 5.07 3.35
C ILE A 62 4.51 3.68 2.75
N GLY A 63 4.94 3.63 1.49
CA GLY A 63 5.22 2.40 0.78
C GLY A 63 6.25 2.61 -0.31
N THR A 64 6.61 1.55 -1.01
CA THR A 64 7.62 1.59 -2.05
C THR A 64 7.00 1.34 -3.42
N MET A 65 7.35 2.19 -4.39
CA MET A 65 7.08 1.93 -5.80
C MET A 65 8.00 0.80 -6.26
N THR A 66 7.42 -0.30 -6.75
CA THR A 66 8.17 -1.48 -7.17
C THR A 66 8.84 -1.28 -8.52
N TYR A 67 8.08 -0.80 -9.47
CA TYR A 67 8.57 -0.49 -10.82
C TYR A 67 7.71 0.57 -11.50
N TYR A 68 8.27 1.10 -12.56
CA TYR A 68 7.66 2.07 -13.45
C TYR A 68 7.91 1.65 -14.89
N ASN A 69 6.88 1.67 -15.73
CA ASN A 69 6.99 1.40 -17.16
C ASN A 69 7.10 2.73 -17.93
N PRO A 70 8.27 3.06 -18.50
CA PRO A 70 8.46 4.35 -19.16
C PRO A 70 7.68 4.51 -20.47
N THR A 71 7.16 3.41 -21.04
CA THR A 71 6.38 3.45 -22.29
C THR A 71 4.92 3.83 -22.03
N SER A 72 4.35 3.33 -20.94
CA SER A 72 2.94 3.56 -20.59
C SER A 72 2.75 4.59 -19.48
N ASN A 73 3.80 5.01 -18.81
CA ASN A 73 3.78 5.78 -17.57
C ASN A 73 3.09 5.08 -16.40
N VAL A 74 2.79 3.80 -16.51
CA VAL A 74 2.17 3.03 -15.43
C VAL A 74 3.21 2.64 -14.39
N PHE A 75 2.87 2.81 -13.13
CA PHE A 75 3.65 2.31 -12.01
C PHE A 75 2.89 1.21 -11.24
N ALA A 76 3.64 0.39 -10.52
CA ALA A 76 3.14 -0.57 -9.56
C ALA A 76 3.89 -0.43 -8.23
N GLY A 77 3.17 -0.61 -7.12
CA GLY A 77 3.75 -0.50 -5.78
C GLY A 77 3.10 -1.43 -4.76
N LEU A 78 3.67 -1.50 -3.57
CA LEU A 78 3.26 -2.25 -2.38
C LEU A 78 3.28 -3.78 -2.54
N GLY A 79 2.83 -4.34 -3.66
CA GLY A 79 2.68 -5.78 -3.85
C GLY A 79 1.54 -6.42 -3.05
N HIS A 80 0.73 -5.62 -2.38
CA HIS A 80 -0.50 -6.00 -1.66
C HIS A 80 -1.48 -4.82 -1.64
N ALA A 81 -2.73 -5.08 -1.28
CA ALA A 81 -3.76 -4.05 -1.17
C ALA A 81 -3.50 -3.08 -0.01
N ILE A 82 -4.02 -1.87 -0.14
CA ILE A 82 -4.31 -1.00 0.98
C ILE A 82 -5.64 -1.48 1.57
N CYS A 83 -5.60 -1.90 2.84
CA CYS A 83 -6.77 -2.42 3.55
C CYS A 83 -7.15 -1.50 4.70
N ASP A 84 -8.42 -1.51 5.05
CA ASP A 84 -8.89 -0.92 6.28
C ASP A 84 -8.30 -1.67 7.49
N VAL A 85 -7.76 -0.95 8.44
CA VAL A 85 -6.99 -1.53 9.55
C VAL A 85 -7.89 -2.26 10.57
N ASP A 86 -9.16 -1.88 10.64
CA ASP A 86 -10.11 -2.46 11.59
C ASP A 86 -10.84 -3.67 11.02
N THR A 87 -11.18 -3.65 9.73
CA THR A 87 -11.92 -4.75 9.08
C THR A 87 -11.03 -5.71 8.30
N GLY A 88 -9.85 -5.24 7.85
CA GLY A 88 -8.99 -5.99 6.95
C GLY A 88 -9.46 -6.03 5.49
N ASP A 89 -10.58 -5.40 5.18
CA ASP A 89 -11.13 -5.34 3.83
C ASP A 89 -10.30 -4.41 2.94
N ILE A 90 -10.25 -4.72 1.65
CA ILE A 90 -9.60 -3.86 0.67
C ILE A 90 -10.37 -2.53 0.61
N MET A 91 -9.66 -1.43 0.84
CA MET A 91 -10.26 -0.10 0.76
C MET A 91 -10.73 0.20 -0.68
N PRO A 92 -12.01 0.55 -0.88
CA PRO A 92 -12.47 1.01 -2.18
C PRO A 92 -11.75 2.31 -2.53
N LEU A 93 -11.24 2.39 -3.75
CA LEU A 93 -10.56 3.57 -4.26
C LEU A 93 -11.54 4.44 -5.03
N HIS A 94 -11.82 5.63 -4.53
CA HIS A 94 -12.54 6.67 -5.27
C HIS A 94 -11.57 7.58 -6.02
N SER A 95 -10.53 8.03 -5.32
CA SER A 95 -9.41 8.80 -5.87
C SER A 95 -8.18 8.54 -5.00
N GLY A 96 -7.01 8.71 -5.57
CA GLY A 96 -5.77 8.59 -4.82
C GLY A 96 -4.62 9.22 -5.58
N GLU A 97 -3.62 9.63 -4.85
CA GLU A 97 -2.42 10.25 -5.39
C GLU A 97 -1.16 9.65 -4.77
N ILE A 98 -0.09 9.70 -5.54
CA ILE A 98 1.25 9.36 -5.08
C ILE A 98 2.02 10.66 -4.89
N VAL A 99 2.53 10.82 -3.69
CA VAL A 99 3.34 11.97 -3.32
C VAL A 99 4.73 11.53 -2.86
N GLY A 100 5.71 12.40 -3.05
CA GLY A 100 7.07 12.15 -2.57
C GLY A 100 7.10 12.05 -1.04
N VAL A 101 7.99 11.18 -0.53
CA VAL A 101 8.23 10.99 0.91
C VAL A 101 9.71 11.14 1.20
N GLU A 102 10.05 11.95 2.16
CA GLU A 102 11.38 12.00 2.78
C GLU A 102 11.39 11.13 4.02
N ILE A 103 12.21 10.07 4.03
CA ILE A 103 12.36 9.19 5.18
C ILE A 103 13.23 9.89 6.22
N THR A 104 12.67 10.16 7.39
CA THR A 104 13.32 10.90 8.49
C THR A 104 13.84 10.01 9.61
N GLY A 105 13.49 8.72 9.58
CA GLY A 105 13.96 7.77 10.60
C GLY A 105 13.38 6.37 10.41
N VAL A 106 13.88 5.47 11.22
CA VAL A 106 13.47 4.06 11.23
C VAL A 106 13.17 3.65 12.68
N ASN A 107 11.98 3.13 12.91
CA ASN A 107 11.69 2.35 14.10
C ASN A 107 12.09 0.90 13.79
N ARG A 108 13.06 0.41 14.56
CA ARG A 108 13.62 -0.94 14.36
C ARG A 108 12.56 -2.02 14.65
N GLY A 109 12.50 -3.04 13.80
CA GLY A 109 11.67 -4.21 14.04
C GLY A 109 12.31 -5.18 15.03
N GLU A 110 11.49 -5.76 15.88
CA GLU A 110 11.83 -6.80 16.84
C GLU A 110 10.78 -7.92 16.80
N SER A 111 11.13 -9.08 17.34
CA SER A 111 10.17 -10.20 17.43
C SER A 111 8.90 -9.77 18.18
N GLY A 112 7.75 -9.93 17.53
CA GLY A 112 6.44 -9.51 18.05
C GLY A 112 6.07 -8.04 17.80
N SER A 113 7.02 -7.22 17.29
CA SER A 113 6.79 -5.80 17.00
C SER A 113 7.46 -5.42 15.68
N PRO A 114 6.73 -5.50 14.56
CA PRO A 114 7.26 -5.03 13.28
C PRO A 114 7.64 -3.56 13.38
N GLY A 115 8.83 -3.21 12.88
CA GLY A 115 9.26 -1.82 12.81
C GLY A 115 8.59 -1.06 11.65
N GLU A 116 8.94 0.22 11.51
CA GLU A 116 8.41 1.07 10.45
C GLU A 116 9.43 2.10 9.96
N LEU A 117 9.31 2.50 8.71
CA LEU A 117 9.94 3.71 8.19
C LEU A 117 9.09 4.91 8.59
N ARG A 118 9.73 5.93 9.18
CA ARG A 118 9.08 7.22 9.46
C ARG A 118 9.50 8.23 8.43
N GLY A 119 8.55 9.02 7.97
CA GLY A 119 8.82 10.04 6.97
C GLY A 119 7.78 11.15 6.98
N SER A 120 8.06 12.18 6.21
CA SER A 120 7.15 13.28 5.93
C SER A 120 6.87 13.37 4.44
N PHE A 121 5.63 13.68 4.10
CA PHE A 121 5.25 13.93 2.72
C PHE A 121 5.87 15.25 2.24
N THR A 122 6.51 15.23 1.07
CA THR A 122 7.14 16.43 0.50
C THR A 122 6.13 17.36 -0.17
N GLY A 123 4.89 16.88 -0.38
CA GLY A 123 3.87 17.58 -1.15
C GLY A 123 4.12 17.58 -2.67
N GLU A 124 5.18 16.95 -3.14
CA GLU A 124 5.41 16.77 -4.57
C GLU A 124 4.49 15.66 -5.10
N HIS A 125 3.49 16.06 -5.88
CA HIS A 125 2.61 15.12 -6.57
C HIS A 125 3.40 14.44 -7.70
N THR A 126 3.40 13.11 -7.71
CA THR A 126 4.19 12.31 -8.66
C THR A 126 3.35 11.41 -9.54
N GLY A 127 2.08 11.20 -9.21
CA GLY A 127 1.17 10.40 -10.01
C GLY A 127 -0.20 10.18 -9.38
N GLU A 128 -1.11 9.70 -10.19
CA GLU A 128 -2.47 9.29 -9.80
C GLU A 128 -2.52 7.80 -9.52
N LEU A 129 -3.19 7.43 -8.43
CA LEU A 129 -3.52 6.05 -8.10
C LEU A 129 -4.86 5.69 -8.76
N LEU A 130 -4.86 4.64 -9.57
CA LEU A 130 -6.04 4.22 -10.34
C LEU A 130 -6.66 2.93 -9.82
N ILE A 131 -5.86 2.03 -9.24
CA ILE A 131 -6.31 0.73 -8.76
C ILE A 131 -5.65 0.40 -7.43
N ASN A 132 -6.48 -0.02 -6.47
CA ASN A 132 -6.08 -0.73 -5.27
C ASN A 132 -6.57 -2.18 -5.38
N SER A 133 -5.65 -3.14 -5.42
CA SER A 133 -5.97 -4.55 -5.64
C SER A 133 -5.18 -5.47 -4.73
N GLN A 134 -5.56 -6.75 -4.66
CA GLN A 134 -4.85 -7.75 -3.86
C GLN A 134 -3.35 -7.85 -4.18
N VAL A 135 -2.94 -7.56 -5.42
CA VAL A 135 -1.54 -7.70 -5.88
C VAL A 135 -0.77 -6.39 -5.88
N GLY A 136 -1.33 -5.34 -5.33
CA GLY A 136 -0.68 -4.04 -5.20
C GLY A 136 -1.55 -2.87 -5.62
N ILE A 137 -0.92 -1.70 -5.60
CA ILE A 137 -1.48 -0.45 -6.11
C ILE A 137 -0.89 -0.14 -7.47
N PHE A 138 -1.72 0.43 -8.35
CA PHE A 138 -1.34 0.77 -9.72
C PHE A 138 -1.88 2.13 -10.11
N GLY A 139 -1.12 2.85 -10.90
CA GLY A 139 -1.50 4.17 -11.33
C GLY A 139 -0.62 4.70 -12.45
N VAL A 140 -0.73 5.98 -12.73
CA VAL A 140 0.00 6.66 -13.81
C VAL A 140 0.83 7.79 -13.23
N GLY A 141 2.11 7.81 -13.58
CA GLY A 141 3.02 8.88 -13.19
C GLY A 141 2.78 10.15 -14.00
N GLU A 142 2.92 11.32 -13.38
CA GLU A 142 2.82 12.61 -14.08
C GLU A 142 3.97 12.83 -15.07
N ARG A 143 5.15 12.37 -14.71
CA ARG A 143 6.38 12.58 -15.50
C ARG A 143 7.15 11.28 -15.64
N PRO A 144 7.73 11.02 -16.82
CA PRO A 144 8.63 9.91 -16.99
C PRO A 144 9.82 10.01 -16.03
N LEU A 145 10.12 8.93 -15.32
CA LEU A 145 11.34 8.83 -14.53
C LEU A 145 12.53 8.81 -15.48
N ARG A 146 13.25 9.93 -15.53
CA ARG A 146 14.42 10.09 -16.41
C ARG A 146 15.63 9.40 -15.78
N ASN A 147 16.48 8.81 -16.63
CA ASN A 147 17.75 8.17 -16.26
C ASN A 147 17.66 6.85 -15.48
N ALA A 148 16.49 6.24 -15.33
CA ALA A 148 16.39 4.90 -14.81
C ALA A 148 16.87 3.88 -15.85
N LYS A 149 17.71 2.91 -15.42
CA LYS A 149 18.11 1.80 -16.30
C LYS A 149 17.00 0.77 -16.36
N PRO A 150 16.57 0.33 -17.55
CA PRO A 150 15.60 -0.75 -17.67
C PRO A 150 16.14 -2.03 -17.05
N VAL A 151 15.28 -2.71 -16.30
CA VAL A 151 15.55 -4.02 -15.72
C VAL A 151 14.55 -5.00 -16.31
N PRO A 152 15.00 -6.14 -16.89
CA PRO A 152 14.07 -7.12 -17.43
C PRO A 152 13.25 -7.76 -16.30
N LEU A 153 11.97 -8.02 -16.58
CA LEU A 153 11.08 -8.73 -15.67
C LEU A 153 11.27 -10.24 -15.84
N ALA A 154 11.39 -10.97 -14.74
CA ALA A 154 11.45 -12.41 -14.73
C ALA A 154 10.04 -13.03 -14.71
N MET A 155 9.87 -14.12 -15.44
CA MET A 155 8.70 -14.97 -15.28
C MET A 155 8.83 -15.81 -14.01
N LYS A 156 7.72 -16.19 -13.39
CA LYS A 156 7.71 -16.95 -12.12
C LYS A 156 8.55 -18.23 -12.13
N TYR A 157 8.70 -18.88 -13.30
CA TYR A 157 9.49 -20.10 -13.44
C TYR A 157 11.01 -19.84 -13.49
N GLU A 158 11.44 -18.60 -13.62
CA GLU A 158 12.85 -18.21 -13.59
C GLU A 158 13.32 -17.87 -12.17
N VAL A 159 12.39 -17.72 -11.23
CA VAL A 159 12.67 -17.38 -9.83
C VAL A 159 13.12 -18.66 -9.09
N THR A 160 14.26 -18.58 -8.42
CA THR A 160 14.85 -19.73 -7.70
C THR A 160 15.17 -19.37 -6.25
N GLU A 161 15.24 -20.37 -5.41
CA GLU A 161 15.78 -20.22 -4.06
C GLU A 161 17.26 -19.87 -4.12
N GLY A 162 17.73 -19.06 -3.16
CA GLY A 162 19.12 -18.63 -3.09
C GLY A 162 19.31 -17.11 -3.04
N PRO A 163 20.52 -16.62 -3.38
CA PRO A 163 20.88 -15.23 -3.28
C PRO A 163 20.02 -14.33 -4.18
N ALA A 164 19.63 -13.17 -3.63
CA ALA A 164 18.89 -12.12 -4.30
C ALA A 164 19.18 -10.79 -3.58
N SER A 165 18.59 -9.71 -4.05
CA SER A 165 18.70 -8.40 -3.40
C SER A 165 17.36 -7.67 -3.41
N ILE A 166 17.24 -6.66 -2.55
CA ILE A 166 16.14 -5.69 -2.55
C ILE A 166 16.67 -4.28 -2.70
N LEU A 167 15.90 -3.41 -3.35
CA LEU A 167 16.17 -1.98 -3.34
C LEU A 167 15.32 -1.31 -2.27
N CYS A 168 15.95 -0.51 -1.43
CA CYS A 168 15.26 0.21 -0.36
C CYS A 168 15.91 1.58 -0.14
N THR A 169 15.09 2.58 0.18
CA THR A 169 15.53 3.92 0.59
C THR A 169 15.30 4.06 2.08
N LEU A 170 16.34 4.43 2.81
CA LEU A 170 16.31 4.69 4.24
C LEU A 170 16.49 6.20 4.52
N ASP A 171 16.75 6.54 5.78
CA ASP A 171 16.82 7.92 6.29
C ASP A 171 17.98 8.79 5.76
N ASP A 172 18.83 8.26 4.89
CA ASP A 172 19.82 9.05 4.15
C ASP A 172 19.32 9.50 2.75
N GLY A 173 18.08 9.13 2.41
CA GLY A 173 17.44 9.49 1.16
C GLY A 173 18.00 8.78 -0.09
N GLN A 174 18.94 7.83 0.10
CA GLN A 174 19.55 7.11 -1.02
C GLN A 174 18.94 5.71 -1.16
N THR A 175 18.50 5.40 -2.37
CA THR A 175 18.10 4.01 -2.70
C THR A 175 19.36 3.16 -2.82
N ARG A 176 19.43 2.10 -2.04
CA ARG A 176 20.52 1.12 -2.04
C ARG A 176 20.03 -0.28 -2.26
N GLU A 177 20.93 -1.10 -2.74
CA GLU A 177 20.73 -2.53 -2.90
C GLU A 177 21.24 -3.26 -1.65
N TYR A 178 20.37 -4.07 -1.05
CA TYR A 178 20.66 -4.87 0.14
C TYR A 178 20.49 -6.35 -0.15
N THR A 179 21.40 -7.18 0.34
CA THR A 179 21.38 -8.63 0.11
C THR A 179 20.27 -9.32 0.91
N ILE A 180 19.60 -10.23 0.24
CA ILE A 180 18.61 -11.15 0.82
C ILE A 180 18.85 -12.57 0.31
N SER A 181 18.16 -13.53 0.90
CA SER A 181 18.01 -14.88 0.36
C SER A 181 16.55 -15.18 0.14
N ILE A 182 16.23 -15.74 -1.03
CA ILE A 182 14.92 -16.36 -1.28
C ILE A 182 15.00 -17.76 -0.67
N GLU A 183 14.27 -18.01 0.43
CA GLU A 183 14.29 -19.29 1.15
C GLU A 183 13.28 -20.29 0.59
N LYS A 184 12.22 -19.81 -0.04
CA LYS A 184 11.16 -20.64 -0.61
C LYS A 184 10.49 -19.94 -1.79
N VAL A 185 10.18 -20.70 -2.83
CA VAL A 185 9.39 -20.27 -3.99
C VAL A 185 8.15 -21.15 -4.10
N SER A 186 6.97 -20.55 -4.18
CA SER A 186 5.67 -21.23 -4.28
C SER A 186 4.93 -20.78 -5.54
N ILE A 187 5.09 -21.52 -6.62
CA ILE A 187 4.51 -21.20 -7.94
C ILE A 187 2.97 -21.42 -7.94
N THR A 188 2.50 -22.38 -7.16
CA THR A 188 1.09 -22.84 -7.10
C THR A 188 0.32 -22.29 -5.89
N GLU A 189 0.90 -21.34 -5.15
CA GLU A 189 0.25 -20.74 -3.99
C GLU A 189 -1.06 -20.04 -4.40
N ASN A 190 -2.14 -20.35 -3.70
CA ASN A 190 -3.44 -19.71 -3.92
C ASN A 190 -3.46 -18.24 -3.47
N ASN A 191 -2.51 -17.84 -2.62
CA ASN A 191 -2.37 -16.47 -2.17
C ASN A 191 -1.42 -15.72 -3.11
N PRO A 192 -1.90 -14.73 -3.88
CA PRO A 192 -1.11 -14.06 -4.90
C PRO A 192 0.05 -13.22 -4.34
N THR A 193 0.04 -12.86 -3.05
CA THR A 193 1.03 -11.99 -2.41
C THR A 193 2.08 -12.74 -1.58
N LYS A 194 2.00 -14.08 -1.51
CA LYS A 194 2.88 -14.93 -0.69
C LYS A 194 3.61 -15.99 -1.52
N ASN A 195 4.12 -15.57 -2.67
CA ASN A 195 4.77 -16.49 -3.63
C ASN A 195 6.22 -16.84 -3.25
N MET A 196 6.86 -16.00 -2.45
CA MET A 196 8.23 -16.20 -1.97
C MET A 196 8.29 -16.01 -0.47
N VAL A 197 9.20 -16.75 0.19
CA VAL A 197 9.69 -16.40 1.52
C VAL A 197 11.09 -15.85 1.33
N VAL A 198 11.34 -14.66 1.84
CA VAL A 198 12.63 -13.98 1.76
C VAL A 198 13.20 -13.75 3.14
N ARG A 199 14.53 -13.80 3.26
CA ARG A 199 15.28 -13.47 4.48
C ARG A 199 16.27 -12.37 4.17
N VAL A 200 16.29 -11.33 4.98
CA VAL A 200 17.33 -10.28 4.95
C VAL A 200 18.62 -10.88 5.47
N THR A 201 19.68 -10.78 4.66
CA THR A 201 21.03 -11.25 5.01
C THR A 201 22.04 -10.11 5.10
N ASP A 202 21.66 -8.92 4.64
CA ASP A 202 22.51 -7.74 4.65
C ASP A 202 22.75 -7.24 6.07
N PRO A 203 24.04 -7.20 6.54
CA PRO A 203 24.33 -6.79 7.91
C PRO A 203 24.00 -5.30 8.18
N GLN A 204 24.10 -4.42 7.18
CA GLN A 204 23.83 -3.00 7.37
C GLN A 204 22.32 -2.77 7.52
N LEU A 205 21.51 -3.43 6.67
CA LEU A 205 20.06 -3.37 6.77
C LEU A 205 19.59 -3.96 8.11
N LEU A 206 20.09 -5.14 8.49
CA LEU A 206 19.75 -5.78 9.77
C LEU A 206 20.14 -4.90 10.97
N ALA A 207 21.32 -4.27 10.95
CA ALA A 207 21.74 -3.37 12.00
C ALA A 207 20.81 -2.17 12.15
N LYS A 208 20.33 -1.62 11.04
CA LYS A 208 19.52 -0.41 11.02
C LYS A 208 18.04 -0.64 11.26
N THR A 209 17.46 -1.63 10.59
CA THR A 209 16.01 -1.87 10.60
C THR A 209 15.58 -3.08 11.43
N GLY A 210 16.50 -3.98 11.76
CA GLY A 210 16.18 -5.27 12.39
C GLY A 210 15.63 -6.32 11.43
N GLY A 211 15.38 -5.94 10.17
CA GLY A 211 14.81 -6.78 9.13
C GLY A 211 13.89 -6.00 8.20
N ILE A 212 12.81 -6.63 7.75
CA ILE A 212 11.77 -5.98 6.95
C ILE A 212 10.88 -5.17 7.89
N VAL A 213 10.63 -3.91 7.56
CA VAL A 213 9.80 -3.00 8.36
C VAL A 213 8.66 -2.42 7.50
N GLN A 214 7.62 -1.90 8.12
CA GLN A 214 6.52 -1.21 7.43
C GLN A 214 7.09 -0.04 6.61
N GLY A 215 6.54 0.18 5.43
CA GLY A 215 7.08 1.10 4.43
C GLY A 215 7.99 0.44 3.40
N MET A 216 8.58 -0.73 3.69
CA MET A 216 9.36 -1.51 2.72
C MET A 216 8.47 -2.38 1.80
N SER A 217 7.16 -2.44 2.04
CA SER A 217 6.22 -3.09 1.11
C SER A 217 6.33 -2.47 -0.28
N GLY A 218 6.51 -3.30 -1.30
CA GLY A 218 6.81 -2.89 -2.66
C GLY A 218 8.29 -2.81 -3.01
N SER A 219 9.22 -2.93 -2.04
CA SER A 219 10.66 -2.97 -2.35
C SER A 219 10.96 -4.01 -3.41
N PRO A 220 11.52 -3.61 -4.59
CA PRO A 220 11.79 -4.54 -5.68
C PRO A 220 12.77 -5.62 -5.26
N ILE A 221 12.47 -6.87 -5.62
CA ILE A 221 13.37 -8.01 -5.44
C ILE A 221 14.05 -8.29 -6.76
N LEU A 222 15.38 -8.29 -6.74
CA LEU A 222 16.23 -8.55 -7.90
C LEU A 222 16.97 -9.88 -7.75
N GLN A 223 16.99 -10.67 -8.81
CA GLN A 223 17.78 -11.91 -8.88
C GLN A 223 18.33 -12.06 -10.30
N ASN A 224 19.62 -12.34 -10.42
CA ASN A 224 20.31 -12.51 -11.71
C ASN A 224 20.10 -11.33 -12.69
N GLY A 225 20.03 -10.10 -12.16
CA GLY A 225 19.83 -8.88 -12.96
C GLY A 225 18.41 -8.68 -13.46
N LYS A 226 17.43 -9.43 -12.97
CA LYS A 226 16.01 -9.33 -13.34
C LYS A 226 15.16 -8.92 -12.13
N LEU A 227 14.07 -8.20 -12.38
CA LEU A 227 13.02 -7.96 -11.39
C LEU A 227 12.20 -9.24 -11.24
N VAL A 228 12.31 -9.91 -10.10
CA VAL A 228 11.61 -11.17 -9.82
C VAL A 228 10.35 -10.97 -8.98
N GLY A 229 10.26 -9.85 -8.24
CA GLY A 229 9.11 -9.62 -7.37
C GLY A 229 9.23 -8.36 -6.53
N ALA A 230 8.40 -8.29 -5.50
CA ALA A 230 8.41 -7.25 -4.49
C ALA A 230 8.19 -7.84 -3.10
N VAL A 231 8.78 -7.20 -2.09
CA VAL A 231 8.49 -7.49 -0.67
C VAL A 231 7.04 -7.10 -0.38
N THR A 232 6.31 -7.95 0.35
CA THR A 232 4.90 -7.66 0.69
C THR A 232 4.67 -7.55 2.19
N HIS A 233 4.87 -8.61 2.96
CA HIS A 233 4.55 -8.65 4.39
C HIS A 233 5.74 -9.18 5.18
N VAL A 234 5.97 -8.58 6.33
CA VAL A 234 6.96 -9.05 7.33
C VAL A 234 6.37 -10.18 8.18
N PHE A 235 7.21 -11.08 8.67
CA PHE A 235 6.81 -12.03 9.70
C PHE A 235 6.87 -11.33 11.07
N VAL A 236 5.73 -11.27 11.76
CA VAL A 236 5.64 -10.57 13.05
C VAL A 236 6.65 -11.11 14.09
N ASN A 237 6.82 -12.42 14.15
CA ASN A 237 7.71 -13.07 15.14
C ASN A 237 9.17 -13.20 14.67
N ASP A 238 9.47 -12.89 13.40
CA ASP A 238 10.83 -12.90 12.84
C ASP A 238 10.95 -11.82 11.76
N PRO A 239 11.20 -10.55 12.10
CA PRO A 239 11.29 -9.46 11.14
C PRO A 239 12.41 -9.63 10.10
N THR A 240 13.37 -10.52 10.34
CA THR A 240 14.41 -10.83 9.33
C THR A 240 13.81 -11.54 8.11
N ARG A 241 12.58 -12.04 8.21
CA ARG A 241 11.87 -12.78 7.15
C ARG A 241 10.57 -12.11 6.76
N GLY A 242 10.13 -12.39 5.55
CA GLY A 242 8.85 -11.92 5.06
C GLY A 242 8.43 -12.63 3.78
N TYR A 243 7.30 -12.21 3.27
CA TYR A 243 6.77 -12.68 1.99
C TYR A 243 7.15 -11.75 0.85
N GLY A 244 7.15 -12.30 -0.35
CA GLY A 244 7.24 -11.56 -1.60
C GLY A 244 6.23 -12.07 -2.63
N ILE A 245 5.81 -11.17 -3.49
CA ILE A 245 4.96 -11.44 -4.65
C ILE A 245 5.83 -11.56 -5.90
N PHE A 246 5.43 -12.37 -6.89
CA PHE A 246 6.06 -12.38 -8.20
C PHE A 246 5.77 -11.07 -8.96
N ALA A 247 6.80 -10.52 -9.61
CA ALA A 247 6.65 -9.35 -10.49
C ALA A 247 5.66 -9.63 -11.63
N GLU A 248 5.61 -10.86 -12.14
CA GLU A 248 4.65 -11.30 -13.16
C GLU A 248 3.19 -11.12 -12.72
N ASN A 249 2.86 -11.32 -11.42
CA ASN A 249 1.50 -11.12 -10.91
C ASN A 249 1.11 -9.64 -10.92
N MET A 250 2.04 -8.77 -10.55
CA MET A 250 1.84 -7.32 -10.59
C MET A 250 1.74 -6.83 -12.04
N GLU A 251 2.57 -7.33 -12.92
CA GLU A 251 2.62 -6.92 -14.33
C GLU A 251 1.32 -7.29 -15.08
N LYS A 252 0.70 -8.42 -14.78
CA LYS A 252 -0.61 -8.78 -15.34
C LYS A 252 -1.68 -7.74 -15.01
N MET A 253 -1.68 -7.19 -13.80
CA MET A 253 -2.60 -6.12 -13.40
C MET A 253 -2.24 -4.79 -14.09
N SER A 254 -0.96 -4.45 -14.16
CA SER A 254 -0.48 -3.24 -14.85
C SER A 254 -0.95 -3.18 -16.31
N LYS A 255 -0.92 -4.30 -17.03
CA LYS A 255 -1.42 -4.37 -18.43
C LYS A 255 -2.91 -4.02 -18.53
N GLY A 256 -3.71 -4.37 -17.54
CA GLY A 256 -5.10 -3.95 -17.45
C GLY A 256 -5.24 -2.42 -17.39
N VAL A 257 -4.44 -1.78 -16.53
CA VAL A 257 -4.39 -0.32 -16.39
C VAL A 257 -3.93 0.34 -17.70
N GLU A 258 -2.88 -0.17 -18.33
CA GLU A 258 -2.35 0.35 -19.60
C GLU A 258 -3.39 0.36 -20.71
N ASN A 259 -4.17 -0.72 -20.82
CA ASN A 259 -5.21 -0.86 -21.83
C ASN A 259 -6.39 0.09 -21.58
N SER A 260 -6.80 0.23 -20.31
CA SER A 260 -7.87 1.15 -19.95
C SER A 260 -7.47 2.61 -20.20
N HIS A 261 -6.25 2.98 -19.84
CA HIS A 261 -5.76 4.35 -20.02
C HIS A 261 -5.54 4.75 -21.49
N LYS A 262 -5.16 3.80 -22.36
CA LYS A 262 -5.05 4.05 -23.81
C LYS A 262 -6.40 4.29 -24.48
N ASN A 263 -7.47 3.67 -23.98
CA ASN A 263 -8.81 3.81 -24.55
C ASN A 263 -9.53 5.11 -24.12
N THR A 264 -8.97 5.82 -23.16
CA THR A 264 -9.55 7.07 -22.61
C THR A 264 -8.87 8.33 -23.19
N ARG A 265 -7.80 8.15 -23.95
CA ARG A 265 -7.09 9.22 -24.70
C ARG A 265 -7.44 9.16 -26.20
#